data_857d674647be27e150fcafbe89ea6bb5
#
_entry.id   857d674647be27e150fcafbe89ea6bb5
#
_cell.length_a   1.000
_cell.length_b   1.000
_cell.length_c   1.000
_cell.angle_alpha   90.00
_cell.angle_beta   90.00
_cell.angle_gamma   90.00
#
_symmetry.space_group_name_H-M   'P 1'
#
loop_
_entity.id
_entity.type
_entity.pdbx_description
1 polymer ?
#
loop_
_entity_poly.entity_id
_entity_poly.type
_entity_poly.pdbx_seq_one_letter_code
_entity_poly.pdbx_strand_id
1 'polypeptide(L)'
;DQVSAAARELGGEALLDDTLLDEVTALVEWPSAIPGAFEARFLELPREVLISTLQQHQRYFAVQGAGGKLLPHFITVSNIESLDPAKVRAGNERVVRPRLSDGAFFWSQDRKAPLAGRRAGLDAVTFQAKLGSIGDKVRRVTTLAGEIALLIDAEQATTLRADEQRDFARECRH
;
A
#
# COMPACT_ATOMS: atom_id res chain seq x y z
N ASP A 1 -0.83 5.31 -23.74
CA ASP A 1 -2.04 5.35 -24.61
C ASP A 1 -2.79 4.01 -24.65
N GLN A 2 -2.12 2.85 -24.85
CA GLN A 2 -2.77 1.52 -24.90
C GLN A 2 -3.46 1.16 -23.56
N VAL A 3 -2.82 1.40 -22.40
CA VAL A 3 -3.39 1.14 -21.09
C VAL A 3 -4.67 1.93 -20.86
N SER A 4 -4.68 3.23 -21.24
CA SER A 4 -5.88 4.07 -21.13
C SER A 4 -6.99 3.64 -22.09
N ALA A 5 -6.64 3.14 -23.28
CA ALA A 5 -7.62 2.61 -24.22
C ALA A 5 -8.29 1.33 -23.68
N ALA A 6 -7.47 0.38 -23.18
CA ALA A 6 -7.97 -0.86 -22.59
C ALA A 6 -8.86 -0.60 -21.35
N ALA A 7 -8.52 0.40 -20.51
CA ALA A 7 -9.36 0.77 -19.38
C ALA A 7 -10.73 1.29 -19.79
N ARG A 8 -10.79 2.12 -20.85
CA ARG A 8 -12.08 2.62 -21.39
C ARG A 8 -12.97 1.51 -21.93
N GLU A 9 -12.39 0.49 -22.57
CA GLU A 9 -13.13 -0.70 -23.02
C GLU A 9 -13.75 -1.48 -21.85
N LEU A 10 -13.13 -1.41 -20.67
CA LEU A 10 -13.64 -1.99 -19.42
C LEU A 10 -14.65 -1.08 -18.70
N GLY A 11 -14.99 0.07 -19.28
CA GLY A 11 -15.93 1.03 -18.69
C GLY A 11 -15.34 1.89 -17.58
N GLY A 12 -14.00 2.06 -17.54
CA GLY A 12 -13.31 2.80 -16.51
C GLY A 12 -12.10 3.57 -17.02
N GLU A 13 -11.28 4.01 -16.06
CA GLU A 13 -10.01 4.71 -16.27
C GLU A 13 -8.89 3.94 -15.56
N ALA A 14 -7.72 3.86 -16.17
CA ALA A 14 -6.55 3.30 -15.55
C ALA A 14 -5.97 4.27 -14.50
N LEU A 15 -5.60 3.76 -13.35
CA LEU A 15 -4.81 4.50 -12.37
C LEU A 15 -3.36 4.53 -12.84
N LEU A 16 -3.00 5.61 -13.53
CA LEU A 16 -1.66 5.85 -14.02
C LEU A 16 -0.85 6.54 -12.91
N ASP A 17 0.05 5.77 -12.30
CA ASP A 17 1.10 6.28 -11.45
C ASP A 17 2.33 6.51 -12.33
N ASP A 18 2.91 7.72 -12.28
CA ASP A 18 4.03 8.09 -13.16
C ASP A 18 5.26 7.21 -12.94
N THR A 19 5.54 6.83 -11.69
CA THR A 19 6.66 5.94 -11.34
C THR A 19 6.47 4.55 -11.94
N LEU A 20 5.25 3.99 -11.82
CA LEU A 20 4.91 2.70 -12.43
C LEU A 20 4.96 2.77 -13.95
N LEU A 21 4.46 3.85 -14.54
CA LEU A 21 4.45 4.04 -15.98
C LEU A 21 5.88 4.11 -16.54
N ASP A 22 6.76 4.85 -15.90
CA ASP A 22 8.17 4.96 -16.26
C ASP A 22 8.88 3.59 -16.13
N GLU A 23 8.64 2.88 -15.01
CA GLU A 23 9.19 1.55 -14.79
C GLU A 23 8.75 0.57 -15.89
N VAL A 24 7.45 0.49 -16.16
CA VAL A 24 6.90 -0.41 -17.18
C VAL A 24 7.41 -0.02 -18.57
N THR A 25 7.47 1.27 -18.88
CA THR A 25 7.99 1.75 -20.16
C THR A 25 9.47 1.39 -20.37
N ALA A 26 10.27 1.43 -19.30
CA ALA A 26 11.68 1.04 -19.36
C ALA A 26 11.88 -0.48 -19.53
N LEU A 27 10.89 -1.30 -19.14
CA LEU A 27 10.98 -2.76 -19.21
C LEU A 27 10.50 -3.35 -20.53
N VAL A 28 9.83 -2.59 -21.38
CA VAL A 28 9.20 -3.10 -22.61
C VAL A 28 9.70 -2.39 -23.86
N GLU A 29 9.99 -3.15 -24.89
CA GLU A 29 10.36 -2.66 -26.21
C GLU A 29 9.16 -2.67 -27.19
N TRP A 30 8.27 -3.66 -27.01
CA TRP A 30 7.07 -3.83 -27.83
C TRP A 30 5.83 -3.99 -26.95
N PRO A 31 5.30 -2.88 -26.41
CA PRO A 31 4.22 -2.93 -25.42
C PRO A 31 2.90 -3.41 -26.02
N SER A 32 2.25 -4.34 -25.34
CA SER A 32 0.89 -4.81 -25.63
C SER A 32 0.08 -4.82 -24.33
N ALA A 33 -0.93 -3.95 -24.23
CA ALA A 33 -1.79 -3.87 -23.05
C ALA A 33 -2.82 -5.00 -23.06
N ILE A 34 -2.87 -5.79 -22.00
CA ILE A 34 -3.76 -6.94 -21.85
C ILE A 34 -4.63 -6.73 -20.61
N PRO A 35 -5.96 -6.55 -20.79
CA PRO A 35 -6.89 -6.47 -19.68
C PRO A 35 -7.09 -7.83 -19.01
N GLY A 36 -7.16 -7.82 -17.66
CA GLY A 36 -7.49 -8.98 -16.84
C GLY A 36 -8.54 -8.63 -15.80
N ALA A 37 -9.05 -9.65 -15.13
CA ALA A 37 -10.06 -9.52 -14.08
C ALA A 37 -9.70 -10.33 -12.83
N PHE A 38 -10.29 -9.95 -11.71
CA PHE A 38 -10.27 -10.71 -10.47
C PHE A 38 -11.67 -10.77 -9.85
N GLU A 39 -11.85 -11.62 -8.87
CA GLU A 39 -13.17 -11.78 -8.25
C GLU A 39 -13.60 -10.51 -7.52
N ALA A 40 -14.84 -10.07 -7.77
CA ALA A 40 -15.41 -8.83 -7.20
C ALA A 40 -15.40 -8.79 -5.66
N ARG A 41 -15.39 -9.95 -4.98
CA ARG A 41 -15.29 -10.03 -3.51
C ARG A 41 -14.05 -9.34 -2.94
N PHE A 42 -12.96 -9.25 -3.72
CA PHE A 42 -11.75 -8.56 -3.26
C PHE A 42 -11.91 -7.04 -3.22
N LEU A 43 -12.94 -6.48 -3.86
CA LEU A 43 -13.27 -5.05 -3.74
C LEU A 43 -13.72 -4.63 -2.32
N GLU A 44 -14.00 -5.60 -1.43
CA GLU A 44 -14.24 -5.35 0.00
C GLU A 44 -12.95 -4.96 0.76
N LEU A 45 -11.78 -5.23 0.18
CA LEU A 45 -10.51 -4.78 0.74
C LEU A 45 -10.36 -3.26 0.60
N PRO A 46 -9.59 -2.63 1.51
CA PRO A 46 -9.23 -1.23 1.32
C PRO A 46 -8.61 -0.99 -0.05
N ARG A 47 -8.97 0.14 -0.65
CA ARG A 47 -8.47 0.57 -1.96
C ARG A 47 -6.95 0.52 -2.04
N GLU A 48 -6.29 0.96 -0.98
CA GLU A 48 -4.82 1.04 -0.89
C GLU A 48 -4.18 -0.35 -0.93
N VAL A 49 -4.80 -1.34 -0.29
CA VAL A 49 -4.33 -2.74 -0.30
C VAL A 49 -4.40 -3.32 -1.71
N LEU A 50 -5.51 -3.08 -2.43
CA LEU A 50 -5.69 -3.53 -3.80
C LEU A 50 -4.67 -2.87 -4.74
N ILE A 51 -4.54 -1.54 -4.69
CA ILE A 51 -3.62 -0.78 -5.53
C ILE A 51 -2.18 -1.24 -5.28
N SER A 52 -1.76 -1.31 -4.00
CA SER A 52 -0.41 -1.76 -3.65
C SER A 52 -0.13 -3.17 -4.15
N THR A 53 -1.08 -4.11 -4.00
CA THR A 53 -0.92 -5.49 -4.47
C THR A 53 -0.78 -5.55 -5.98
N LEU A 54 -1.59 -4.81 -6.73
CA LEU A 54 -1.54 -4.80 -8.19
C LEU A 54 -0.28 -4.09 -8.74
N GLN A 55 0.03 -2.91 -8.21
CA GLN A 55 1.11 -2.07 -8.72
C GLN A 55 2.49 -2.52 -8.24
N GLN A 56 2.70 -2.62 -6.92
CA GLN A 56 4.03 -2.87 -6.36
C GLN A 56 4.52 -4.30 -6.59
N HIS A 57 3.60 -5.28 -6.56
CA HIS A 57 4.00 -6.68 -6.69
C HIS A 57 3.92 -7.23 -8.10
N GLN A 58 3.04 -6.68 -8.95
CA GLN A 58 2.77 -7.23 -10.27
C GLN A 58 3.00 -6.25 -11.43
N ARG A 59 3.22 -4.98 -11.16
CA ARG A 59 3.34 -3.91 -12.18
C ARG A 59 2.09 -3.81 -13.04
N TYR A 60 0.93 -4.03 -12.45
CA TYR A 60 -0.36 -3.90 -13.12
C TYR A 60 -1.02 -2.57 -12.81
N PHE A 61 -1.72 -2.02 -13.79
CA PHE A 61 -2.51 -0.81 -13.63
C PHE A 61 -3.91 -1.19 -13.17
N ALA A 62 -4.33 -0.68 -12.01
CA ALA A 62 -5.70 -0.84 -11.52
C ALA A 62 -6.66 0.02 -12.36
N VAL A 63 -7.90 -0.42 -12.49
CA VAL A 63 -8.95 0.29 -13.21
C VAL A 63 -9.97 0.83 -12.23
N GLN A 64 -10.36 2.08 -12.38
CA GLN A 64 -11.42 2.72 -11.59
C GLN A 64 -12.58 3.13 -12.50
N GLY A 65 -13.80 3.02 -11.99
CA GLY A 65 -15.00 3.49 -12.63
C GLY A 65 -15.38 4.90 -12.19
N ALA A 66 -16.58 5.33 -12.59
CA ALA A 66 -17.15 6.60 -12.19
C ALA A 66 -17.17 6.78 -10.66
N GLY A 67 -16.82 7.98 -10.18
CA GLY A 67 -16.75 8.28 -8.75
C GLY A 67 -15.54 7.69 -8.03
N GLY A 68 -14.51 7.24 -8.77
CA GLY A 68 -13.23 6.78 -8.21
C GLY A 68 -13.26 5.42 -7.55
N LYS A 69 -14.33 4.64 -7.67
CA LYS A 69 -14.41 3.27 -7.15
C LYS A 69 -13.61 2.32 -8.05
N LEU A 70 -12.81 1.43 -7.45
CA LEU A 70 -12.11 0.41 -8.21
C LEU A 70 -13.08 -0.56 -8.87
N LEU A 71 -12.75 -0.96 -10.08
CA LEU A 71 -13.40 -2.06 -10.80
C LEU A 71 -12.59 -3.35 -10.56
N PRO A 72 -13.22 -4.53 -10.70
CA PRO A 72 -12.52 -5.82 -10.52
C PRO A 72 -11.66 -6.17 -11.75
N HIS A 73 -10.91 -5.18 -12.23
CA HIS A 73 -10.10 -5.24 -13.43
C HIS A 73 -8.71 -4.67 -13.20
N PHE A 74 -7.76 -5.19 -13.94
CA PHE A 74 -6.41 -4.67 -14.03
C PHE A 74 -5.92 -4.72 -15.47
N ILE A 75 -4.86 -3.99 -15.78
CA ILE A 75 -4.21 -4.03 -17.08
C ILE A 75 -2.75 -4.34 -16.85
N THR A 76 -2.25 -5.38 -17.50
CA THR A 76 -0.84 -5.70 -17.59
C THR A 76 -0.29 -5.29 -18.96
N VAL A 77 1.02 -5.05 -19.03
CA VAL A 77 1.70 -4.75 -20.28
C VAL A 77 2.68 -5.90 -20.58
N SER A 78 2.43 -6.58 -21.70
CA SER A 78 3.33 -7.61 -22.23
C SER A 78 4.38 -6.96 -23.14
N ASN A 79 5.59 -7.53 -23.19
CA ASN A 79 6.65 -7.09 -24.10
C ASN A 79 6.59 -7.76 -25.48
N ILE A 80 5.45 -8.30 -25.85
CA ILE A 80 5.22 -8.96 -27.14
C ILE A 80 3.73 -8.99 -27.46
N GLU A 81 3.39 -8.85 -28.69
CA GLU A 81 2.05 -9.18 -29.20
C GLU A 81 1.89 -10.69 -29.22
N SER A 82 1.06 -11.22 -28.33
CA SER A 82 0.87 -12.66 -28.16
C SER A 82 -0.05 -13.22 -29.26
N LEU A 83 0.30 -14.39 -29.78
CA LEU A 83 -0.57 -15.17 -30.67
C LEU A 83 -1.85 -15.69 -29.94
N ASP A 84 -1.80 -15.77 -28.61
CA ASP A 84 -2.93 -16.17 -27.77
C ASP A 84 -3.04 -15.26 -26.53
N PRO A 85 -3.59 -14.05 -26.70
CA PRO A 85 -3.77 -13.10 -25.58
C PRO A 85 -4.63 -13.65 -24.45
N ALA A 86 -5.55 -14.59 -24.75
CA ALA A 86 -6.42 -15.21 -23.74
C ALA A 86 -5.60 -16.07 -22.76
N LYS A 87 -4.60 -16.78 -23.22
CA LYS A 87 -3.69 -17.54 -22.32
C LYS A 87 -2.84 -16.63 -21.46
N VAL A 88 -2.36 -15.51 -22.01
CA VAL A 88 -1.60 -14.51 -21.24
C VAL A 88 -2.47 -13.92 -20.15
N ARG A 89 -3.71 -13.51 -20.49
CA ARG A 89 -4.71 -13.03 -19.52
C ARG A 89 -4.95 -14.03 -18.42
N ALA A 90 -5.30 -15.28 -18.75
CA ALA A 90 -5.57 -16.32 -17.77
C ALA A 90 -4.36 -16.62 -16.86
N GLY A 91 -3.13 -16.52 -17.39
CA GLY A 91 -1.89 -16.64 -16.63
C GLY A 91 -1.78 -15.53 -15.59
N ASN A 92 -1.98 -14.28 -15.97
CA ASN A 92 -1.91 -13.12 -15.07
C ASN A 92 -3.05 -13.14 -14.01
N GLU A 93 -4.26 -13.48 -14.39
CA GLU A 93 -5.39 -13.65 -13.45
C GLU A 93 -5.10 -14.75 -12.40
N ARG A 94 -4.44 -15.83 -12.82
CA ARG A 94 -4.00 -16.90 -11.91
C ARG A 94 -2.96 -16.42 -10.91
N VAL A 95 -2.08 -15.50 -11.27
CA VAL A 95 -1.07 -14.91 -10.37
C VAL A 95 -1.67 -13.91 -9.40
N VAL A 96 -2.63 -13.10 -9.84
CA VAL A 96 -3.29 -12.09 -9.01
C VAL A 96 -4.12 -12.71 -7.88
N ARG A 97 -4.86 -13.78 -8.18
CA ARG A 97 -5.78 -14.41 -7.22
C ARG A 97 -5.15 -14.78 -5.87
N PRO A 98 -4.04 -15.53 -5.79
CA PRO A 98 -3.39 -15.84 -4.51
C PRO A 98 -2.90 -14.58 -3.79
N ARG A 99 -2.38 -13.59 -4.51
CA ARG A 99 -1.90 -12.33 -3.92
C ARG A 99 -3.04 -11.55 -3.24
N LEU A 100 -4.19 -11.44 -3.89
CA LEU A 100 -5.37 -10.81 -3.31
C LEU A 100 -5.95 -11.64 -2.15
N SER A 101 -5.88 -12.97 -2.24
CA SER A 101 -6.30 -13.86 -1.14
C SER A 101 -5.40 -13.69 0.09
N ASP A 102 -4.09 -13.57 -0.09
CA ASP A 102 -3.14 -13.30 0.98
C ASP A 102 -3.42 -11.91 1.59
N GLY A 103 -3.64 -10.89 0.76
CA GLY A 103 -4.02 -9.55 1.21
C GLY A 103 -5.31 -9.57 2.07
N ALA A 104 -6.33 -10.30 1.62
CA ALA A 104 -7.58 -10.47 2.36
C ALA A 104 -7.38 -11.21 3.69
N PHE A 105 -6.55 -12.24 3.69
CA PHE A 105 -6.20 -12.97 4.90
C PHE A 105 -5.50 -12.07 5.91
N PHE A 106 -4.42 -11.38 5.52
CA PHE A 106 -3.70 -10.50 6.43
C PHE A 106 -4.54 -9.33 6.91
N TRP A 107 -5.32 -8.71 6.04
CA TRP A 107 -6.27 -7.67 6.43
C TRP A 107 -7.24 -8.16 7.50
N SER A 108 -7.81 -9.36 7.33
CA SER A 108 -8.72 -9.94 8.32
C SER A 108 -8.03 -10.29 9.63
N GLN A 109 -6.78 -10.76 9.61
CA GLN A 109 -6.00 -11.08 10.81
C GLN A 109 -5.62 -9.81 11.57
N ASP A 110 -5.20 -8.76 10.85
CA ASP A 110 -4.77 -7.50 11.49
C ASP A 110 -5.91 -6.80 12.23
N ARG A 111 -7.14 -6.96 11.75
CA ARG A 111 -8.33 -6.40 12.41
C ARG A 111 -8.78 -7.16 13.66
N LYS A 112 -8.27 -8.38 13.93
CA LYS A 112 -8.67 -9.18 15.11
C LYS A 112 -8.18 -8.58 16.42
N ALA A 113 -7.10 -7.82 16.41
CA ALA A 113 -6.53 -7.20 17.59
C ALA A 113 -6.09 -5.76 17.29
N PRO A 114 -6.30 -4.82 18.23
CA PRO A 114 -5.83 -3.45 18.08
C PRO A 114 -4.30 -3.42 18.02
N LEU A 115 -3.75 -2.46 17.26
CA LEU A 115 -2.30 -2.32 17.08
C LEU A 115 -1.57 -2.13 18.42
N ALA A 116 -2.17 -1.37 19.35
CA ALA A 116 -1.62 -1.15 20.69
C ALA A 116 -1.40 -2.46 21.47
N GLY A 117 -2.28 -3.46 21.31
CA GLY A 117 -2.14 -4.77 21.95
C GLY A 117 -0.95 -5.58 21.46
N ARG A 118 -0.38 -5.23 20.29
CA ARG A 118 0.78 -5.92 19.71
C ARG A 118 2.12 -5.41 20.26
N ARG A 119 2.13 -4.28 21.00
CA ARG A 119 3.36 -3.66 21.54
C ARG A 119 4.15 -4.62 22.42
N ALA A 120 3.48 -5.38 23.30
CA ALA A 120 4.15 -6.33 24.18
C ALA A 120 4.96 -7.40 23.43
N GLY A 121 4.52 -7.80 22.22
CA GLY A 121 5.25 -8.73 21.37
C GLY A 121 6.61 -8.23 20.88
N LEU A 122 6.83 -6.91 20.87
CA LEU A 122 8.08 -6.30 20.44
C LEU A 122 9.23 -6.57 21.41
N ASP A 123 8.94 -6.90 22.67
CA ASP A 123 9.95 -7.24 23.66
C ASP A 123 10.66 -8.58 23.36
N ALA A 124 9.99 -9.47 22.62
CA ALA A 124 10.56 -10.75 22.18
C ALA A 124 11.36 -10.65 20.87
N VAL A 125 11.30 -9.52 20.16
CA VAL A 125 11.99 -9.34 18.87
C VAL A 125 13.35 -8.68 19.11
N THR A 126 14.43 -9.40 18.84
CA THR A 126 15.79 -8.86 18.97
C THR A 126 16.03 -7.74 17.94
N PHE A 127 16.38 -6.54 18.41
CA PHE A 127 16.83 -5.45 17.55
C PHE A 127 18.31 -5.60 17.21
N GLN A 128 19.14 -5.68 18.24
CA GLN A 128 20.59 -5.89 18.13
C GLN A 128 21.12 -6.40 19.47
N ALA A 129 22.07 -7.35 19.44
CA ALA A 129 22.54 -8.06 20.64
C ALA A 129 22.96 -7.15 21.79
N LYS A 130 23.58 -6.00 21.50
CA LYS A 130 24.05 -5.03 22.51
C LYS A 130 23.02 -3.93 22.84
N LEU A 131 21.97 -3.77 22.00
CA LEU A 131 20.99 -2.69 22.14
C LEU A 131 19.62 -3.19 22.60
N GLY A 132 19.48 -4.52 22.77
CA GLY A 132 18.26 -5.14 23.26
C GLY A 132 17.21 -5.42 22.21
N SER A 133 15.96 -5.42 22.62
CA SER A 133 14.79 -5.75 21.78
C SER A 133 14.28 -4.54 20.96
N ILE A 134 13.37 -4.81 20.02
CA ILE A 134 12.60 -3.75 19.35
C ILE A 134 11.76 -2.99 20.38
N GLY A 135 11.21 -3.65 21.40
CA GLY A 135 10.52 -3.01 22.51
C GLY A 135 11.40 -2.00 23.25
N ASP A 136 12.68 -2.35 23.53
CA ASP A 136 13.65 -1.42 24.12
C ASP A 136 13.91 -0.21 23.22
N LYS A 137 14.05 -0.45 21.91
CA LYS A 137 14.18 0.63 20.92
C LYS A 137 12.96 1.55 20.93
N VAL A 138 11.75 0.99 20.91
CA VAL A 138 10.50 1.77 20.95
C VAL A 138 10.45 2.64 22.20
N ARG A 139 10.79 2.10 23.37
CA ARG A 139 10.82 2.88 24.62
C ARG A 139 11.78 4.07 24.52
N ARG A 140 13.00 3.87 24.02
CA ARG A 140 13.97 4.96 23.83
C ARG A 140 13.47 6.02 22.85
N VAL A 141 12.91 5.60 21.71
CA VAL A 141 12.36 6.51 20.71
C VAL A 141 11.17 7.31 21.26
N THR A 142 10.27 6.67 22.02
CA THR A 142 9.13 7.35 22.66
C THR A 142 9.57 8.43 23.64
N THR A 143 10.58 8.14 24.47
CA THR A 143 11.14 9.13 25.42
C THR A 143 11.75 10.31 24.67
N LEU A 144 12.59 10.02 23.68
CA LEU A 144 13.27 11.04 22.89
C LEU A 144 12.29 11.91 22.09
N ALA A 145 11.25 11.31 21.49
CA ALA A 145 10.22 12.06 20.79
C ALA A 145 9.48 13.04 21.71
N GLY A 146 9.17 12.61 22.94
CA GLY A 146 8.57 13.49 23.94
C GLY A 146 9.47 14.66 24.35
N GLU A 147 10.78 14.42 24.51
CA GLU A 147 11.75 15.47 24.82
C GLU A 147 11.91 16.46 23.67
N ILE A 148 11.97 15.98 22.42
CA ILE A 148 12.05 16.83 21.23
C ILE A 148 10.79 17.67 21.08
N ALA A 149 9.61 17.09 21.30
CA ALA A 149 8.35 17.83 21.24
C ALA A 149 8.32 19.00 22.22
N LEU A 150 8.79 18.78 23.46
CA LEU A 150 8.89 19.85 24.47
C LEU A 150 9.90 20.96 24.09
N LEU A 151 10.99 20.61 23.41
CA LEU A 151 11.97 21.61 22.93
C LEU A 151 11.38 22.46 21.80
N ILE A 152 10.67 21.83 20.85
CA ILE A 152 9.99 22.54 19.74
C ILE A 152 8.92 23.47 20.29
N ASP A 153 8.11 22.99 21.24
CA ASP A 153 7.08 23.82 21.89
C ASP A 153 7.69 24.99 22.66
N ALA A 154 8.83 24.78 23.30
CA ALA A 154 9.51 25.87 24.03
C ALA A 154 10.02 26.98 23.08
N GLU A 155 10.44 26.62 21.87
CA GLU A 155 10.82 27.60 20.83
C GLU A 155 9.58 28.31 20.23
N GLN A 156 8.44 27.61 20.12
CA GLN A 156 7.19 28.15 19.59
C GLN A 156 6.29 28.78 20.68
N ALA A 157 6.68 28.69 21.94
CA ALA A 157 5.91 29.05 23.14
C ALA A 157 5.48 30.53 23.25
N THR A 158 5.74 31.33 22.21
CA THR A 158 5.16 32.69 22.10
C THR A 158 3.69 32.66 21.65
N THR A 159 3.14 31.51 21.23
CA THR A 159 1.82 31.44 20.57
C THR A 159 0.85 30.36 21.11
N LEU A 160 1.30 29.35 21.87
CA LEU A 160 0.44 28.27 22.34
C LEU A 160 0.19 28.33 23.86
N ARG A 161 -1.05 28.06 24.29
CA ARG A 161 -1.40 27.98 25.70
C ARG A 161 -0.78 26.74 26.36
N ALA A 162 -0.43 26.82 27.64
CA ALA A 162 0.26 25.77 28.38
C ALA A 162 -0.45 24.37 28.37
N ASP A 163 -1.76 24.36 28.16
CA ASP A 163 -2.56 23.12 28.09
C ASP A 163 -2.42 22.42 26.73
N GLU A 164 -2.32 23.18 25.63
CA GLU A 164 -2.07 22.64 24.29
C GLU A 164 -0.67 22.04 24.15
N GLN A 165 0.32 22.60 24.85
CA GLN A 165 1.69 22.07 24.88
C GLN A 165 1.77 20.70 25.54
N ARG A 166 1.03 20.49 26.63
CA ARG A 166 0.99 19.20 27.33
C ARG A 166 0.28 18.11 26.49
N ASP A 167 -0.74 18.47 25.76
CA ASP A 167 -1.48 17.54 24.93
C ASP A 167 -0.65 17.09 23.73
N PHE A 168 0.07 17.99 23.05
CA PHE A 168 0.98 17.64 21.96
C PHE A 168 2.10 16.69 22.40
N ALA A 169 2.78 16.99 23.52
CA ALA A 169 3.82 16.12 24.07
C ALA A 169 3.29 14.76 24.57
N ARG A 170 1.99 14.67 24.89
CA ARG A 170 1.32 13.44 25.27
C ARG A 170 0.95 12.59 24.04
N GLU A 171 0.46 13.22 22.98
CA GLU A 171 0.15 12.55 21.71
C GLU A 171 1.39 11.96 21.05
N CYS A 172 2.54 12.63 21.09
CA CYS A 172 3.81 12.11 20.58
C CYS A 172 4.33 10.89 21.34
N ARG A 173 3.78 10.54 22.52
CA ARG A 173 4.15 9.37 23.33
C ARG A 173 3.24 8.16 23.16
N HIS A 174 2.15 8.29 22.45
CA HIS A 174 1.19 7.22 22.14
C HIS A 174 1.28 6.78 20.68
#